data_e3299305b57277d300c4cce05303cdbf
#
_entry.id   e3299305b57277d300c4cce05303cdbf
#
_cell.length_a   1.000
_cell.length_b   1.000
_cell.length_c   1.000
_cell.angle_alpha   90.00
_cell.angle_beta   90.00
_cell.angle_gamma   90.00
#
_symmetry.space_group_name_H-M   'P 1'
#
loop_
_entity.id
_entity.type
_entity.pdbx_description
1 polymer ?
#
loop_
_entity_poly.entity_id
_entity_poly.type
_entity_poly.pdbx_seq_one_letter_code
_entity_poly.pdbx_strand_id
1 'polypeptide(L)'
;MNNLIKFFYIFFLFFVFEIISYGFYKLNLLEISHKPKIYLSKDEVPNDEWWTEENIWGAWHIKNSKTRQKRSCYDATYISNEVGARDSSFSLNNSNDIILIGDSFAEGYGVNLNNTSQKYIEDLTGLNVLNFGVSNNFGVVQYYVIYKNFAKNYNHNKLIIFFLPSNDFGENDY
;
A
#
# COMPACT_ATOMS: atom_id res chain seq x y z
N MET A 1 -40.75 -13.35 -32.71
CA MET A 1 -39.36 -13.77 -32.37
C MET A 1 -39.41 -14.46 -31.01
N ASN A 2 -39.02 -15.72 -30.97
CA ASN A 2 -39.14 -16.58 -29.78
C ASN A 2 -38.30 -15.98 -28.65
N ASN A 3 -38.77 -16.03 -27.41
CA ASN A 3 -38.06 -15.43 -26.25
C ASN A 3 -36.65 -15.97 -26.10
N LEU A 4 -36.44 -17.22 -26.48
CA LEU A 4 -35.12 -17.86 -26.53
C LEU A 4 -34.15 -17.16 -27.51
N ILE A 5 -34.63 -16.80 -28.69
CA ILE A 5 -33.84 -16.10 -29.72
C ILE A 5 -33.48 -14.69 -29.23
N LYS A 6 -34.39 -13.99 -28.54
CA LYS A 6 -34.10 -12.68 -27.94
C LYS A 6 -33.04 -12.78 -26.88
N PHE A 7 -33.09 -13.82 -26.05
CA PHE A 7 -32.11 -14.06 -25.01
C PHE A 7 -30.70 -14.28 -25.58
N PHE A 8 -30.59 -15.17 -26.60
CA PHE A 8 -29.31 -15.40 -27.27
C PHE A 8 -28.78 -14.17 -27.99
N TYR A 9 -29.67 -13.35 -28.58
CA TYR A 9 -29.27 -12.10 -29.22
C TYR A 9 -28.72 -11.09 -28.23
N ILE A 10 -29.34 -10.91 -27.06
CA ILE A 10 -28.87 -10.04 -26.00
C ILE A 10 -27.50 -10.51 -25.49
N PHE A 11 -27.37 -11.82 -25.25
CA PHE A 11 -26.11 -12.41 -24.79
C PHE A 11 -24.98 -12.22 -25.82
N PHE A 12 -25.29 -12.37 -27.11
CA PHE A 12 -24.34 -12.12 -28.18
C PHE A 12 -23.91 -10.65 -28.23
N LEU A 13 -24.82 -9.72 -28.03
CA LEU A 13 -24.47 -8.29 -27.96
C LEU A 13 -23.55 -7.96 -26.80
N PHE A 14 -23.79 -8.54 -25.62
CA PHE A 14 -22.88 -8.40 -24.48
C PHE A 14 -21.49 -8.95 -24.78
N PHE A 15 -21.40 -10.10 -25.41
CA PHE A 15 -20.13 -10.71 -25.80
C PHE A 15 -19.35 -9.85 -26.80
N VAL A 16 -20.04 -9.30 -27.81
CA VAL A 16 -19.42 -8.37 -28.77
C VAL A 16 -18.94 -7.10 -28.07
N PHE A 17 -19.75 -6.54 -27.16
CA PHE A 17 -19.36 -5.37 -26.38
C PHE A 17 -18.11 -5.62 -25.54
N GLU A 18 -18.00 -6.78 -24.89
CA GLU A 18 -16.84 -7.17 -24.09
C GLU A 18 -15.58 -7.28 -24.95
N ILE A 19 -15.67 -7.89 -26.13
CA ILE A 19 -14.54 -7.98 -27.08
C ILE A 19 -14.08 -6.58 -27.52
N ILE A 20 -15.02 -5.69 -27.84
CA ILE A 20 -14.70 -4.31 -28.27
C ILE A 20 -14.05 -3.55 -27.10
N SER A 21 -14.61 -3.63 -25.89
CA SER A 21 -14.07 -2.98 -24.69
C SER A 21 -12.66 -3.48 -24.36
N TYR A 22 -12.42 -4.79 -24.48
CA TYR A 22 -11.10 -5.37 -24.33
C TYR A 22 -10.12 -4.87 -25.40
N GLY A 23 -10.58 -4.72 -26.64
CA GLY A 23 -9.79 -4.13 -27.74
C GLY A 23 -9.36 -2.70 -27.42
N PHE A 24 -10.28 -1.85 -26.99
CA PHE A 24 -9.98 -0.47 -26.58
C PHE A 24 -9.00 -0.41 -25.40
N TYR A 25 -9.16 -1.31 -24.44
CA TYR A 25 -8.23 -1.45 -23.31
C TYR A 25 -6.82 -1.83 -23.80
N LYS A 26 -6.69 -2.83 -24.68
CA LYS A 26 -5.38 -3.27 -25.22
C LYS A 26 -4.69 -2.18 -26.06
N LEU A 27 -5.46 -1.35 -26.73
CA LEU A 27 -4.95 -0.21 -27.52
C LEU A 27 -4.67 1.03 -26.66
N ASN A 28 -4.81 0.95 -25.32
CA ASN A 28 -4.68 2.07 -24.39
C ASN A 28 -5.60 3.28 -24.71
N LEU A 29 -6.74 3.00 -25.33
CA LEU A 29 -7.77 4.01 -25.62
C LEU A 29 -8.74 4.22 -24.45
N LEU A 30 -8.68 3.33 -23.44
CA LEU A 30 -9.43 3.43 -22.17
C LEU A 30 -8.44 3.44 -21.02
N GLU A 31 -8.48 4.51 -20.23
CA GLU A 31 -7.80 4.56 -18.94
C GLU A 31 -8.67 3.86 -17.88
N ILE A 32 -8.23 2.70 -17.41
CA ILE A 32 -8.91 1.97 -16.34
C ILE A 32 -8.11 2.17 -15.05
N SER A 33 -8.72 2.84 -14.07
CA SER A 33 -8.07 3.12 -12.78
C SER A 33 -7.77 1.85 -11.96
N HIS A 34 -8.59 0.81 -12.10
CA HIS A 34 -8.39 -0.49 -11.46
C HIS A 34 -8.55 -1.62 -12.46
N LYS A 35 -7.43 -2.23 -12.83
CA LYS A 35 -7.42 -3.42 -13.68
C LYS A 35 -7.77 -4.66 -12.83
N PRO A 36 -8.74 -5.49 -13.22
CA PRO A 36 -8.88 -6.83 -12.66
C PRO A 36 -7.56 -7.60 -12.75
N LYS A 37 -7.28 -8.47 -11.78
CA LYS A 37 -6.02 -9.24 -11.73
C LYS A 37 -5.71 -10.00 -13.02
N ILE A 38 -6.74 -10.50 -13.73
CA ILE A 38 -6.61 -11.23 -15.00
C ILE A 38 -6.05 -10.39 -16.15
N TYR A 39 -6.13 -9.06 -16.04
CA TYR A 39 -5.60 -8.12 -17.05
C TYR A 39 -4.25 -7.51 -16.66
N LEU A 40 -3.72 -7.85 -15.48
CA LEU A 40 -2.40 -7.40 -15.07
C LEU A 40 -1.32 -8.16 -15.86
N SER A 41 -0.32 -7.45 -16.35
CA SER A 41 0.91 -8.08 -16.83
C SER A 41 1.66 -8.71 -15.65
N LYS A 42 2.59 -9.63 -15.94
CA LYS A 42 3.45 -10.21 -14.87
C LYS A 42 4.18 -9.13 -14.07
N ASP A 43 4.55 -8.03 -14.73
CA ASP A 43 5.26 -6.90 -14.10
C ASP A 43 4.33 -6.01 -13.25
N GLU A 44 3.00 -6.18 -13.40
CA GLU A 44 1.98 -5.42 -12.66
C GLU A 44 1.40 -6.23 -11.49
N VAL A 45 1.71 -7.52 -11.38
CA VAL A 45 1.31 -8.33 -10.22
C VAL A 45 2.13 -7.86 -9.02
N PRO A 46 1.50 -7.60 -7.85
CA PRO A 46 2.25 -7.27 -6.65
C PRO A 46 3.28 -8.35 -6.38
N ASN A 47 4.50 -7.94 -6.11
CA ASN A 47 5.50 -8.85 -5.60
C ASN A 47 5.16 -9.14 -4.13
N ASP A 48 4.76 -10.37 -3.83
CA ASP A 48 4.44 -10.82 -2.48
C ASP A 48 5.69 -10.87 -1.57
N GLU A 49 6.88 -10.62 -2.12
CA GLU A 49 8.15 -10.57 -1.39
C GLU A 49 8.39 -9.24 -0.64
N TRP A 50 7.42 -8.36 -0.54
CA TRP A 50 7.54 -7.11 0.21
C TRP A 50 7.22 -7.28 1.69
N TRP A 51 6.22 -8.10 2.03
CA TRP A 51 5.78 -8.35 3.40
C TRP A 51 6.27 -9.70 3.92
N THR A 52 6.43 -9.76 5.22
CA THR A 52 6.66 -10.98 6.00
C THR A 52 5.69 -11.00 7.18
N GLU A 53 5.36 -12.21 7.64
CA GLU A 53 4.58 -12.35 8.86
C GLU A 53 5.43 -11.96 10.08
N GLU A 54 4.79 -11.23 11.00
CA GLU A 54 5.37 -10.84 12.28
C GLU A 54 4.43 -11.30 13.40
N ASN A 55 4.94 -12.16 14.27
CA ASN A 55 4.13 -12.88 15.28
C ASN A 55 3.46 -11.96 16.31
N ILE A 56 3.96 -10.73 16.51
CA ILE A 56 3.48 -9.82 17.56
C ILE A 56 2.41 -8.89 17.03
N TRP A 57 2.57 -8.33 15.82
CA TRP A 57 1.66 -7.33 15.24
C TRP A 57 1.13 -7.69 13.85
N GLY A 58 1.39 -8.90 13.36
CA GLY A 58 0.80 -9.50 12.18
C GLY A 58 1.64 -9.37 10.91
N ALA A 59 1.96 -8.17 10.46
CA ALA A 59 2.71 -7.98 9.22
C ALA A 59 3.83 -6.96 9.38
N TRP A 60 4.94 -7.18 8.65
CA TRP A 60 6.05 -6.24 8.53
C TRP A 60 6.69 -6.35 7.15
N HIS A 61 7.64 -5.49 6.84
CA HIS A 61 8.35 -5.58 5.57
C HIS A 61 9.63 -6.42 5.72
N ILE A 62 10.02 -7.11 4.66
CA ILE A 62 11.29 -7.82 4.59
C ILE A 62 12.42 -6.80 4.71
N LYS A 63 13.38 -7.07 5.60
CA LYS A 63 14.51 -6.16 5.88
C LYS A 63 15.44 -6.03 4.67
N ASN A 64 15.96 -4.82 4.44
CA ASN A 64 16.89 -4.53 3.35
C ASN A 64 16.38 -4.99 1.98
N SER A 65 15.07 -4.96 1.78
CA SER A 65 14.42 -5.38 0.55
C SER A 65 14.21 -4.19 -0.40
N LYS A 66 14.16 -4.51 -1.69
CA LYS A 66 13.79 -3.56 -2.74
C LYS A 66 12.82 -4.24 -3.70
N THR A 67 11.65 -3.66 -3.87
CA THR A 67 10.64 -4.14 -4.81
C THR A 67 10.07 -3.00 -5.64
N ARG A 68 9.55 -3.31 -6.83
CA ARG A 68 8.83 -2.36 -7.68
C ARG A 68 7.37 -2.76 -7.70
N GLN A 69 6.51 -1.83 -7.35
CA GLN A 69 5.07 -2.00 -7.45
C GLN A 69 4.54 -1.12 -8.57
N LYS A 70 3.97 -1.78 -9.59
CA LYS A 70 3.39 -1.12 -10.74
C LYS A 70 1.91 -1.48 -10.87
N ARG A 71 1.10 -0.46 -11.02
CA ARG A 71 -0.34 -0.53 -11.27
C ARG A 71 -0.72 0.39 -12.42
N SER A 72 -1.96 0.38 -12.83
CA SER A 72 -2.45 1.28 -13.89
C SER A 72 -2.27 2.76 -13.59
N CYS A 73 -2.26 3.15 -12.30
CA CYS A 73 -2.22 4.54 -11.85
C CYS A 73 -0.90 4.96 -11.17
N TYR A 74 0.02 4.03 -10.92
CA TYR A 74 1.32 4.35 -10.33
C TYR A 74 2.41 3.33 -10.70
N ASP A 75 3.65 3.77 -10.55
CA ASP A 75 4.86 2.96 -10.70
C ASP A 75 5.86 3.46 -9.65
N ALA A 76 6.02 2.69 -8.57
CA ALA A 76 6.79 3.09 -7.42
C ALA A 76 7.78 2.01 -6.99
N THR A 77 8.97 2.43 -6.59
CA THR A 77 9.99 1.57 -5.98
C THR A 77 9.92 1.69 -4.47
N TYR A 78 9.81 0.55 -3.81
CA TYR A 78 9.80 0.43 -2.36
C TYR A 78 11.13 -0.11 -1.89
N ILE A 79 11.68 0.50 -0.86
CA ILE A 79 12.93 0.10 -0.23
C ILE A 79 12.69 0.08 1.27
N SER A 80 13.06 -1.02 1.92
CA SER A 80 13.07 -1.14 3.37
C SER A 80 14.49 -1.04 3.92
N ASN A 81 14.60 -0.52 5.11
CA ASN A 81 15.87 -0.39 5.82
C ASN A 81 16.26 -1.67 6.59
N GLU A 82 17.29 -1.59 7.41
CA GLU A 82 17.87 -2.68 8.22
C GLU A 82 16.90 -3.27 9.26
N VAL A 83 15.87 -2.52 9.63
CA VAL A 83 14.83 -3.00 10.56
C VAL A 83 13.54 -3.39 9.86
N GLY A 84 13.45 -3.20 8.54
CA GLY A 84 12.28 -3.51 7.72
C GLY A 84 11.31 -2.33 7.58
N ALA A 85 11.60 -1.15 8.09
CA ALA A 85 10.76 0.02 7.86
C ALA A 85 10.95 0.55 6.43
N ARG A 86 9.87 1.02 5.80
CA ARG A 86 9.94 1.71 4.51
C ARG A 86 10.47 3.12 4.71
N ASP A 87 11.74 3.22 4.96
CA ASP A 87 12.44 4.45 5.33
C ASP A 87 13.94 4.37 5.00
N SER A 88 14.65 5.47 5.25
CA SER A 88 16.09 5.47 5.43
C SER A 88 16.48 4.75 6.74
N SER A 89 17.78 4.57 6.99
CA SER A 89 18.26 3.92 8.22
C SER A 89 17.81 4.66 9.48
N PHE A 90 17.35 3.93 10.48
CA PHE A 90 16.94 4.50 11.76
C PHE A 90 18.12 4.75 12.68
N SER A 91 18.09 5.88 13.39
CA SER A 91 19.04 6.19 14.45
C SER A 91 18.37 6.05 15.82
N LEU A 92 18.97 5.29 16.73
CA LEU A 92 18.47 5.13 18.09
C LEU A 92 18.73 6.36 18.99
N ASN A 93 19.58 7.29 18.54
CA ASN A 93 20.14 8.33 19.40
C ASN A 93 19.56 9.74 19.18
N ASN A 94 18.56 9.89 18.33
CA ASN A 94 17.97 11.17 18.02
C ASN A 94 16.75 11.45 18.90
N SER A 95 16.89 12.35 19.88
CA SER A 95 15.82 12.64 20.86
C SER A 95 14.66 13.50 20.32
N ASN A 96 14.79 14.03 19.11
CA ASN A 96 13.79 14.93 18.52
C ASN A 96 12.98 14.29 17.37
N ASP A 97 13.13 12.99 17.17
CA ASP A 97 12.44 12.31 16.09
C ASP A 97 10.93 12.25 16.31
N ILE A 98 10.22 12.11 15.23
CA ILE A 98 8.78 11.89 15.18
C ILE A 98 8.56 10.42 14.81
N ILE A 99 7.73 9.70 15.54
CA ILE A 99 7.24 8.39 15.12
C ILE A 99 5.95 8.60 14.33
N LEU A 100 5.89 8.02 13.11
CA LEU A 100 4.69 7.95 12.28
C LEU A 100 4.20 6.51 12.25
N ILE A 101 2.93 6.28 12.62
CA ILE A 101 2.26 4.98 12.58
C ILE A 101 0.97 5.11 11.78
N GLY A 102 0.59 4.06 11.09
CA GLY A 102 -0.65 3.96 10.35
C GLY A 102 -0.63 2.82 9.33
N ASP A 103 -1.61 2.86 8.45
CA ASP A 103 -1.83 1.91 7.37
C ASP A 103 -1.03 2.25 6.09
N SER A 104 -1.60 1.93 4.95
CA SER A 104 -1.08 2.22 3.62
C SER A 104 -0.80 3.70 3.36
N PHE A 105 -1.53 4.62 3.99
CA PHE A 105 -1.30 6.06 3.87
C PHE A 105 -0.04 6.50 4.62
N ALA A 106 0.22 5.94 5.79
CA ALA A 106 1.44 6.20 6.54
C ALA A 106 2.65 5.55 5.84
N GLU A 107 2.53 4.30 5.40
CA GLU A 107 3.58 3.64 4.60
C GLU A 107 3.90 4.42 3.33
N GLY A 108 2.91 5.11 2.74
CA GLY A 108 3.05 5.82 1.46
C GLY A 108 2.80 4.91 0.26
N TYR A 109 1.78 4.05 0.33
CA TYR A 109 1.42 3.14 -0.76
C TYR A 109 1.18 3.88 -2.07
N GLY A 110 1.72 3.34 -3.17
CA GLY A 110 1.55 3.89 -4.52
C GLY A 110 2.51 5.03 -4.90
N VAL A 111 3.38 5.51 -3.99
CA VAL A 111 4.34 6.58 -4.28
C VAL A 111 5.77 6.18 -3.95
N ASN A 112 6.75 6.84 -4.56
CA ASN A 112 8.16 6.69 -4.18
C ASN A 112 8.44 7.32 -2.81
N LEU A 113 9.48 6.88 -2.12
CA LEU A 113 9.81 7.34 -0.76
C LEU A 113 9.86 8.88 -0.64
N ASN A 114 10.48 9.56 -1.60
CA ASN A 114 10.59 11.02 -1.59
C ASN A 114 9.25 11.78 -1.73
N ASN A 115 8.17 11.07 -2.08
CA ASN A 115 6.83 11.63 -2.24
C ASN A 115 5.85 11.15 -1.16
N THR A 116 6.36 10.57 -0.08
CA THR A 116 5.54 10.14 1.07
C THR A 116 5.22 11.31 1.98
N SER A 117 4.14 11.19 2.73
CA SER A 117 3.75 12.14 3.78
C SER A 117 4.88 12.33 4.82
N GLN A 118 5.61 11.27 5.11
CA GLN A 118 6.79 11.28 5.97
C GLN A 118 7.81 12.33 5.48
N LYS A 119 8.24 12.25 4.22
CA LYS A 119 9.26 13.17 3.68
C LYS A 119 8.75 14.61 3.64
N TYR A 120 7.47 14.82 3.38
CA TYR A 120 6.85 16.14 3.49
C TYR A 120 6.92 16.71 4.90
N ILE A 121 6.67 15.88 5.93
CA ILE A 121 6.78 16.30 7.33
C ILE A 121 8.23 16.64 7.68
N GLU A 122 9.19 15.85 7.22
CA GLU A 122 10.62 16.13 7.40
C GLU A 122 11.02 17.45 6.78
N ASP A 123 10.63 17.69 5.53
CA ASP A 123 10.93 18.93 4.80
C ASP A 123 10.32 20.19 5.49
N LEU A 124 9.10 20.07 6.02
CA LEU A 124 8.41 21.18 6.68
C LEU A 124 8.94 21.46 8.09
N THR A 125 9.39 20.44 8.80
CA THR A 125 9.73 20.57 10.23
C THR A 125 11.23 20.60 10.49
N GLY A 126 12.03 20.09 9.57
CA GLY A 126 13.45 19.82 9.78
C GLY A 126 13.72 18.70 10.79
N LEU A 127 12.69 17.96 11.21
CA LEU A 127 12.78 16.84 12.13
C LEU A 127 12.79 15.53 11.36
N ASN A 128 13.45 14.52 11.87
CA ASN A 128 13.44 13.19 11.30
C ASN A 128 12.14 12.46 11.66
N VAL A 129 11.56 11.72 10.71
CA VAL A 129 10.31 10.97 10.89
C VAL A 129 10.58 9.49 10.69
N LEU A 130 10.46 8.70 11.73
CA LEU A 130 10.59 7.26 11.69
C LEU A 130 9.25 6.62 11.32
N ASN A 131 9.19 6.02 10.12
CA ASN A 131 7.95 5.50 9.56
C ASN A 131 7.71 4.03 9.95
N PHE A 132 6.64 3.79 10.71
CA PHE A 132 6.13 2.48 11.10
C PHE A 132 4.76 2.16 10.46
N GLY A 133 4.45 2.76 9.31
CA GLY A 133 3.26 2.45 8.53
C GLY A 133 3.37 1.12 7.80
N VAL A 134 2.25 0.39 7.68
CA VAL A 134 2.17 -0.92 7.00
C VAL A 134 0.88 -1.04 6.20
N SER A 135 0.99 -1.37 4.92
CA SER A 135 -0.14 -1.48 3.99
C SER A 135 -0.69 -2.91 3.83
N ASN A 136 -0.73 -3.70 4.89
CA ASN A 136 -1.22 -5.08 4.83
C ASN A 136 -2.13 -5.40 6.02
N ASN A 137 -3.44 -5.15 5.89
CA ASN A 137 -4.46 -5.38 6.93
C ASN A 137 -4.00 -4.88 8.30
N PHE A 138 -3.68 -3.60 8.39
CA PHE A 138 -3.03 -3.01 9.56
C PHE A 138 -3.96 -1.96 10.17
N GLY A 139 -4.64 -2.33 11.23
CA GLY A 139 -5.63 -1.51 11.92
C GLY A 139 -5.17 -0.94 13.27
N VAL A 140 -6.07 -0.33 13.99
CA VAL A 140 -5.78 0.42 15.24
C VAL A 140 -5.14 -0.44 16.32
N VAL A 141 -5.52 -1.71 16.42
CA VAL A 141 -4.93 -2.63 17.41
C VAL A 141 -3.46 -2.86 17.09
N GLN A 142 -3.13 -3.07 15.80
CA GLN A 142 -1.76 -3.24 15.35
C GLN A 142 -0.93 -1.96 15.55
N TYR A 143 -1.49 -0.76 15.37
CA TYR A 143 -0.81 0.51 15.68
C TYR A 143 -0.34 0.56 17.14
N TYR A 144 -1.23 0.18 18.06
CA TYR A 144 -0.86 0.13 19.47
C TYR A 144 0.21 -0.94 19.76
N VAL A 145 0.05 -2.12 19.16
CA VAL A 145 0.95 -3.27 19.41
C VAL A 145 2.34 -3.00 18.83
N ILE A 146 2.46 -2.47 17.62
CA ILE A 146 3.77 -2.12 17.03
C ILE A 146 4.43 -0.97 17.78
N TYR A 147 3.68 0.03 18.24
CA TYR A 147 4.22 1.08 19.08
C TYR A 147 4.79 0.51 20.37
N LYS A 148 3.98 -0.27 21.09
CA LYS A 148 4.35 -0.82 22.39
C LYS A 148 5.58 -1.75 22.35
N ASN A 149 5.71 -2.55 21.30
CA ASN A 149 6.72 -3.61 21.24
C ASN A 149 7.95 -3.24 20.41
N PHE A 150 7.83 -2.27 19.50
CA PHE A 150 8.91 -1.94 18.58
C PHE A 150 9.21 -0.44 18.52
N ALA A 151 8.27 0.40 18.07
CA ALA A 151 8.53 1.80 17.76
C ALA A 151 8.99 2.62 18.98
N LYS A 152 8.44 2.36 20.17
CA LYS A 152 8.82 3.08 21.41
C LYS A 152 10.29 2.91 21.83
N ASN A 153 11.01 1.94 21.26
CA ASN A 153 12.43 1.75 21.56
C ASN A 153 13.31 2.80 20.86
N TYR A 154 12.76 3.55 19.91
CA TYR A 154 13.43 4.68 19.26
C TYR A 154 13.13 5.96 20.03
N ASN A 155 14.15 6.77 20.25
CA ASN A 155 13.99 8.06 20.91
C ASN A 155 13.12 8.99 20.05
N HIS A 156 12.07 9.53 20.63
CA HIS A 156 11.15 10.43 19.95
C HIS A 156 10.48 11.37 20.96
N ASN A 157 9.98 12.49 20.47
CA ASN A 157 9.21 13.43 21.29
C ASN A 157 7.77 13.61 20.79
N LYS A 158 7.44 13.06 19.61
CA LYS A 158 6.10 13.12 19.04
C LYS A 158 5.73 11.79 18.41
N LEU A 159 4.44 11.48 18.50
CA LEU A 159 3.79 10.37 17.83
C LEU A 159 2.69 10.93 16.92
N ILE A 160 2.77 10.61 15.63
CA ILE A 160 1.72 10.91 14.65
C ILE A 160 1.08 9.59 14.27
N ILE A 161 -0.25 9.54 14.32
CA ILE A 161 -1.04 8.39 13.88
C ILE A 161 -1.89 8.82 12.69
N PHE A 162 -1.67 8.17 11.54
CA PHE A 162 -2.57 8.27 10.41
C PHE A 162 -3.68 7.27 10.60
N PHE A 163 -4.87 7.78 10.78
CA PHE A 163 -6.06 6.99 11.06
C PHE A 163 -7.10 7.19 9.97
N LEU A 164 -7.45 6.12 9.26
CA LEU A 164 -8.47 6.10 8.22
C LEU A 164 -9.72 5.34 8.71
N PRO A 165 -10.77 6.04 9.20
CA PRO A 165 -11.94 5.39 9.81
C PRO A 165 -12.67 4.40 8.90
N SER A 166 -12.53 4.53 7.58
CA SER A 166 -13.24 3.69 6.61
C SER A 166 -12.74 2.24 6.55
N ASN A 167 -11.48 1.96 6.91
CA ASN A 167 -10.90 0.61 6.88
C ASN A 167 -10.28 0.18 8.21
N ASP A 168 -9.67 1.09 8.98
CA ASP A 168 -8.92 0.76 10.20
C ASP A 168 -9.74 0.03 11.27
N PHE A 169 -11.05 0.27 11.31
CA PHE A 169 -11.93 -0.47 12.22
C PHE A 169 -12.22 -1.89 11.72
N GLY A 170 -12.34 -2.09 10.41
CA GLY A 170 -12.59 -3.41 9.83
C GLY A 170 -11.34 -4.30 9.80
N GLU A 171 -10.16 -3.72 9.75
CA GLU A 171 -8.89 -4.44 9.72
C GLU A 171 -8.44 -4.97 11.09
N ASN A 172 -9.22 -4.75 12.14
CA ASN A 172 -8.97 -5.32 13.48
C ASN A 172 -9.65 -6.68 13.72
N ASP A 173 -10.48 -7.15 12.80
CA ASP A 173 -11.18 -8.43 12.91
C ASP A 173 -10.23 -9.58 12.48
N TYR A 174 -9.54 -10.17 13.47
CA TYR A 174 -8.77 -11.41 13.35
C TYR A 174 -9.38 -12.52 14.19
#